data_83025bef6282c8cb94d8e1094a3f012d
#
_entry.id   83025bef6282c8cb94d8e1094a3f012d
#
_cell.length_a   1.000
_cell.length_b   1.000
_cell.length_c   1.000
_cell.angle_alpha   90.00
_cell.angle_beta   90.00
_cell.angle_gamma   90.00
#
_symmetry.space_group_name_H-M   'P 1'
#
loop_
_entity.id
_entity.type
_entity.pdbx_description
1 polymer ?
#
loop_
_entity_poly.entity_id
_entity_poly.type
_entity_poly.pdbx_seq_one_letter_code
_entity_poly.pdbx_strand_id
1 'polypeptide(L)'
;MQTASSAPRKGALTRALSAPGTANGLILLGAVLQVLFFILYLINGDVHVDEAMLVLNARSLAREGTDIFGQRMPVYFDTWLYGGQSSLATYLAAVFIRLFGNQIWIARLPLALTAFASLFALKGLTRLLFPGQYTVQNTVLLLSIIEPWRLYQSAWTLDCAYLPFVLLFALYFLVHAVEKPKARLLFYTLSMACFALGLYAYMAAAILIPVLLVILYLSLLIKKKMKFRYALWSVAVLAVCALPFLLLGLVQAGLLKDCNFLGLSITAMDSYARGNSTTIFGAAGSAGAVFQRAFSNLGGVLYNILVPDLMLLQSARYPTLSGNVSNYPFGHTVAGLLALAGLLLFLWPKKHRKATTDFAKTTTARVVIGSFLGAFLVYAIVVSYASNAMYRYAAFYPLLHILAAFGVCWLLVSFSSPAVPRLLAGLAVVSLALTGFAFGNFSTHNSALYGKSFEQALTAARDSGSSEILLVDSQDPYFRERESVFLRFYADDKIDQMTPLEPELRARGGLSAGNPDVAPRLRPVTKDGSWRYVQVEENRDLTDDCYIFFGTVPQLDKTRQQEYAVKNYNDFCVTLVRKK
;
A
#
# COMPACT_ATOMS: atom_id res chain seq x y z
N MET A 1 10.88 12.84 62.76
CA MET A 1 9.84 12.99 61.76
C MET A 1 10.46 12.83 60.38
N GLN A 2 10.37 11.64 59.79
CA GLN A 2 10.78 11.41 58.42
C GLN A 2 9.66 11.90 57.51
N THR A 3 9.92 12.96 56.76
CA THR A 3 9.01 13.42 55.70
C THR A 3 8.99 12.36 54.61
N ALA A 4 7.90 11.60 54.53
CA ALA A 4 7.63 10.71 53.41
C ALA A 4 7.62 11.54 52.13
N SER A 5 8.68 11.46 51.35
CA SER A 5 8.74 12.01 50.00
C SER A 5 7.64 11.34 49.17
N SER A 6 6.53 12.04 48.98
CA SER A 6 5.47 11.58 48.09
C SER A 6 6.01 11.52 46.64
N ALA A 7 6.27 10.32 46.15
CA ALA A 7 6.64 10.12 44.75
C ALA A 7 5.61 10.82 43.86
N PRO A 8 6.04 11.58 42.83
CA PRO A 8 5.14 12.35 41.99
C PRO A 8 4.12 11.40 41.33
N ARG A 9 2.82 11.71 41.46
CA ARG A 9 1.73 10.91 40.87
C ARG A 9 1.90 10.86 39.36
N LYS A 10 2.21 9.68 38.83
CA LYS A 10 2.28 9.44 37.40
C LYS A 10 0.97 9.91 36.72
N GLY A 11 1.08 10.63 35.62
CA GLY A 11 -0.08 11.07 34.83
C GLY A 11 -0.97 9.89 34.38
N ALA A 12 -2.25 10.16 34.09
CA ALA A 12 -3.23 9.13 33.70
C ALA A 12 -2.75 8.29 32.49
N LEU A 13 -2.24 8.93 31.45
CA LEU A 13 -1.68 8.25 30.27
C LEU A 13 -0.52 7.31 30.64
N THR A 14 0.42 7.79 31.45
CA THR A 14 1.57 6.97 31.89
C THR A 14 1.11 5.75 32.68
N ARG A 15 0.12 5.90 33.55
CA ARG A 15 -0.48 4.78 34.29
C ARG A 15 -1.16 3.78 33.37
N ALA A 16 -1.96 4.27 32.41
CA ALA A 16 -2.62 3.44 31.42
C ALA A 16 -1.57 2.65 30.62
N LEU A 17 -0.58 3.32 30.01
CA LEU A 17 0.43 2.66 29.18
C LEU A 17 1.28 1.65 29.97
N SER A 18 1.46 1.82 31.29
CA SER A 18 2.25 0.89 32.11
C SER A 18 1.45 -0.33 32.61
N ALA A 19 0.14 -0.36 32.43
CA ALA A 19 -0.68 -1.47 32.89
C ALA A 19 -0.67 -2.67 31.90
N PRO A 20 -0.51 -3.91 32.39
CA PRO A 20 -0.42 -5.10 31.52
C PRO A 20 -1.72 -5.38 30.74
N GLY A 21 -2.89 -4.98 31.27
CA GLY A 21 -4.21 -5.18 30.64
C GLY A 21 -4.54 -4.22 29.49
N THR A 22 -3.84 -3.09 29.40
CA THR A 22 -4.13 -2.01 28.43
C THR A 22 -4.10 -2.49 26.98
N ALA A 23 -3.23 -3.45 26.64
CA ALA A 23 -3.13 -3.98 25.28
C ALA A 23 -4.46 -4.54 24.72
N ASN A 24 -5.34 -5.09 25.57
CA ASN A 24 -6.65 -5.60 25.11
C ASN A 24 -7.60 -4.44 24.78
N GLY A 25 -7.62 -3.39 25.64
CA GLY A 25 -8.39 -2.18 25.36
C GLY A 25 -7.90 -1.45 24.09
N LEU A 26 -6.58 -1.43 23.86
CA LEU A 26 -6.01 -0.88 22.63
C LEU A 26 -6.42 -1.66 21.39
N ILE A 27 -6.45 -3.01 21.45
CA ILE A 27 -6.94 -3.81 20.31
C ILE A 27 -8.41 -3.52 20.02
N LEU A 28 -9.24 -3.39 21.06
CA LEU A 28 -10.65 -3.02 20.89
C LEU A 28 -10.77 -1.61 20.27
N LEU A 29 -9.99 -0.64 20.76
CA LEU A 29 -9.92 0.69 20.14
C LEU A 29 -9.49 0.60 18.67
N GLY A 30 -8.48 -0.22 18.37
CA GLY A 30 -8.02 -0.46 17.01
C GLY A 30 -9.11 -1.05 16.11
N ALA A 31 -9.92 -1.98 16.62
CA ALA A 31 -11.07 -2.52 15.90
C ALA A 31 -12.11 -1.44 15.60
N VAL A 32 -12.47 -0.63 16.61
CA VAL A 32 -13.46 0.46 16.47
C VAL A 32 -12.97 1.49 15.45
N LEU A 33 -11.71 1.95 15.57
CA LEU A 33 -11.15 2.92 14.62
C LEU A 33 -11.09 2.34 13.21
N GLN A 34 -10.66 1.10 13.06
CA GLN A 34 -10.58 0.47 11.74
C GLN A 34 -11.95 0.33 11.08
N VAL A 35 -12.98 -0.09 11.81
CA VAL A 35 -14.35 -0.15 11.30
C VAL A 35 -14.86 1.25 10.94
N LEU A 36 -14.63 2.23 11.80
CA LEU A 36 -15.03 3.62 11.54
C LEU A 36 -14.39 4.17 10.27
N PHE A 37 -13.06 4.05 10.13
CA PHE A 37 -12.34 4.54 8.97
C PHE A 37 -12.66 3.74 7.70
N PHE A 38 -12.92 2.44 7.81
CA PHE A 38 -13.40 1.63 6.70
C PHE A 38 -14.75 2.14 6.20
N ILE A 39 -15.70 2.41 7.09
CA ILE A 39 -17.02 2.98 6.74
C ILE A 39 -16.86 4.38 6.14
N LEU A 40 -16.05 5.25 6.75
CA LEU A 40 -15.77 6.58 6.20
C LEU A 40 -15.18 6.51 4.79
N TYR A 41 -14.29 5.55 4.54
CA TYR A 41 -13.72 5.34 3.21
C TYR A 41 -14.76 4.78 2.22
N LEU A 42 -15.71 3.95 2.65
CA LEU A 42 -16.81 3.47 1.80
C LEU A 42 -17.77 4.59 1.39
N ILE A 43 -18.02 5.54 2.31
CA ILE A 43 -18.94 6.66 2.05
C ILE A 43 -18.28 7.74 1.19
N ASN A 44 -17.06 8.13 1.54
CA ASN A 44 -16.39 9.30 0.98
C ASN A 44 -15.28 8.94 -0.02
N GLY A 45 -14.75 7.72 0.08
CA GLY A 45 -13.67 7.25 -0.78
C GLY A 45 -14.18 6.89 -2.17
N ASP A 46 -13.26 6.98 -3.11
CA ASP A 46 -13.49 6.65 -4.49
C ASP A 46 -12.63 5.42 -4.88
N VAL A 47 -12.87 4.88 -6.04
CA VAL A 47 -12.10 3.75 -6.57
C VAL A 47 -10.91 4.30 -7.36
N HIS A 48 -9.71 3.99 -6.87
CA HIS A 48 -8.47 4.34 -7.58
C HIS A 48 -8.28 3.43 -8.80
N VAL A 49 -7.65 3.92 -9.86
CA VAL A 49 -7.43 3.14 -11.09
C VAL A 49 -6.69 1.82 -10.86
N ASP A 50 -5.66 1.82 -10.01
CA ASP A 50 -4.93 0.58 -9.68
C ASP A 50 -5.79 -0.41 -8.88
N GLU A 51 -6.68 0.09 -8.02
CA GLU A 51 -7.67 -0.73 -7.32
C GLU A 51 -8.71 -1.28 -8.29
N ALA A 52 -9.19 -0.46 -9.23
CA ALA A 52 -10.12 -0.91 -10.26
C ALA A 52 -9.55 -2.05 -11.11
N MET A 53 -8.28 -1.93 -11.54
CA MET A 53 -7.59 -3.00 -12.28
C MET A 53 -7.47 -4.29 -11.46
N LEU A 54 -7.10 -4.18 -10.19
CA LEU A 54 -7.01 -5.32 -9.29
C LEU A 54 -8.36 -6.02 -9.13
N VAL A 55 -9.41 -5.24 -8.89
CA VAL A 55 -10.77 -5.77 -8.68
C VAL A 55 -11.34 -6.38 -9.96
N LEU A 56 -11.06 -5.81 -11.14
CA LEU A 56 -11.43 -6.41 -12.42
C LEU A 56 -10.82 -7.80 -12.60
N ASN A 57 -9.52 -7.94 -12.34
CA ASN A 57 -8.86 -9.24 -12.36
C ASN A 57 -9.47 -10.20 -11.33
N ALA A 58 -9.78 -9.70 -10.11
CA ALA A 58 -10.41 -10.51 -9.08
C ALA A 58 -11.83 -10.98 -9.47
N ARG A 59 -12.61 -10.14 -10.14
CA ARG A 59 -13.93 -10.47 -10.69
C ARG A 59 -13.84 -11.55 -11.77
N SER A 60 -12.89 -11.41 -12.71
CA SER A 60 -12.64 -12.38 -13.77
C SER A 60 -12.22 -13.75 -13.18
N LEU A 61 -11.29 -13.77 -12.26
CA LEU A 61 -10.89 -14.98 -11.55
C LEU A 61 -12.05 -15.64 -10.81
N ALA A 62 -12.88 -14.85 -10.12
CA ALA A 62 -14.02 -15.36 -9.37
C ALA A 62 -15.07 -16.01 -10.26
N ARG A 63 -15.26 -15.52 -11.49
CA ARG A 63 -16.24 -16.03 -12.47
C ARG A 63 -15.67 -17.16 -13.31
N GLU A 64 -14.48 -16.98 -13.86
CA GLU A 64 -13.95 -17.77 -14.98
C GLU A 64 -12.65 -18.52 -14.64
N GLY A 65 -11.98 -18.17 -13.52
CA GLY A 65 -10.70 -18.74 -13.14
C GLY A 65 -9.51 -18.21 -13.95
N THR A 66 -9.73 -17.14 -14.74
CA THR A 66 -8.72 -16.46 -15.54
C THR A 66 -8.66 -14.98 -15.17
N ASP A 67 -7.56 -14.32 -15.50
CA ASP A 67 -7.50 -12.85 -15.47
C ASP A 67 -8.33 -12.27 -16.63
N ILE A 68 -8.39 -10.93 -16.70
CA ILE A 68 -9.13 -10.23 -17.75
C ILE A 68 -8.54 -10.43 -19.18
N PHE A 69 -7.32 -10.94 -19.28
CA PHE A 69 -6.66 -11.27 -20.56
C PHE A 69 -6.74 -12.76 -20.90
N GLY A 70 -7.51 -13.56 -20.13
CA GLY A 70 -7.71 -14.98 -20.33
C GLY A 70 -6.58 -15.87 -19.80
N GLN A 71 -5.59 -15.34 -19.08
CA GLN A 71 -4.56 -16.15 -18.44
C GLN A 71 -5.10 -16.89 -17.22
N ARG A 72 -4.85 -18.18 -17.18
CA ARG A 72 -5.31 -19.00 -16.08
C ARG A 72 -4.37 -18.86 -14.87
N MET A 73 -4.92 -18.39 -13.74
CA MET A 73 -4.21 -18.34 -12.45
C MET A 73 -2.78 -17.75 -12.54
N PRO A 74 -2.58 -16.52 -13.03
CA PRO A 74 -1.25 -15.96 -13.22
C PRO A 74 -0.54 -15.70 -11.88
N VAL A 75 0.76 -15.94 -11.83
CA VAL A 75 1.61 -15.64 -10.65
C VAL A 75 1.74 -14.14 -10.44
N TYR A 76 1.63 -13.36 -11.51
CA TYR A 76 1.66 -11.92 -11.51
C TYR A 76 0.71 -11.40 -12.60
N PHE A 77 -0.03 -10.34 -12.32
CA PHE A 77 -1.06 -9.83 -13.23
C PHE A 77 -0.52 -8.70 -14.09
N ASP A 78 -0.76 -8.76 -15.38
CA ASP A 78 -0.53 -7.63 -16.27
C ASP A 78 -1.54 -6.49 -15.99
N THR A 79 -1.11 -5.26 -16.21
CA THR A 79 -1.96 -4.07 -16.08
C THR A 79 -2.02 -3.27 -17.37
N TRP A 80 -3.07 -2.45 -17.51
CA TRP A 80 -3.18 -1.56 -18.69
C TRP A 80 -2.12 -0.45 -18.72
N LEU A 81 -1.63 -0.06 -17.51
CA LEU A 81 -0.88 1.19 -17.38
C LEU A 81 0.64 1.04 -17.49
N TYR A 82 1.24 -0.01 -17.47
CA TYR A 82 2.67 -0.34 -17.45
C TYR A 82 3.01 -1.30 -16.31
N GLY A 83 3.64 -2.37 -16.65
CA GLY A 83 4.10 -3.38 -15.71
C GLY A 83 2.96 -4.26 -15.22
N GLY A 84 2.89 -4.55 -13.95
CA GLY A 84 1.90 -5.47 -13.42
C GLY A 84 1.62 -5.26 -11.93
N GLN A 85 0.69 -6.07 -11.42
CA GLN A 85 0.29 -6.10 -10.02
C GLN A 85 0.61 -7.44 -9.39
N SER A 86 1.04 -7.40 -8.15
CA SER A 86 1.32 -8.60 -7.36
C SER A 86 0.03 -9.35 -7.02
N SER A 87 0.12 -10.67 -6.95
CA SER A 87 -1.06 -11.53 -7.04
C SER A 87 -1.84 -11.74 -5.73
N LEU A 88 -1.22 -11.56 -4.55
CA LEU A 88 -1.86 -11.89 -3.27
C LEU A 88 -3.19 -11.17 -3.06
N ALA A 89 -3.21 -9.86 -3.28
CA ALA A 89 -4.41 -9.05 -3.09
C ALA A 89 -5.54 -9.47 -4.03
N THR A 90 -5.21 -9.70 -5.30
CA THR A 90 -6.17 -10.11 -6.33
C THR A 90 -6.81 -11.46 -6.01
N TYR A 91 -6.00 -12.46 -5.60
CA TYR A 91 -6.54 -13.77 -5.22
C TYR A 91 -7.42 -13.73 -3.97
N LEU A 92 -7.01 -12.97 -2.94
CA LEU A 92 -7.83 -12.81 -1.74
C LEU A 92 -9.16 -12.10 -2.06
N ALA A 93 -9.12 -11.04 -2.87
CA ALA A 93 -10.32 -10.35 -3.34
C ALA A 93 -11.21 -11.29 -4.17
N ALA A 94 -10.65 -12.11 -5.08
CA ALA A 94 -11.40 -13.06 -5.89
C ALA A 94 -12.14 -14.10 -5.04
N VAL A 95 -11.49 -14.64 -4.01
CA VAL A 95 -12.14 -15.59 -3.07
C VAL A 95 -13.32 -14.92 -2.37
N PHE A 96 -13.16 -13.70 -1.87
CA PHE A 96 -14.26 -13.00 -1.19
C PHE A 96 -15.39 -12.62 -2.16
N ILE A 97 -15.06 -12.15 -3.36
CA ILE A 97 -16.06 -11.88 -4.42
C ILE A 97 -16.83 -13.16 -4.77
N ARG A 98 -16.16 -14.30 -4.89
CA ARG A 98 -16.79 -15.58 -5.18
C ARG A 98 -17.77 -16.03 -4.10
N LEU A 99 -17.46 -15.74 -2.82
CA LEU A 99 -18.24 -16.18 -1.67
C LEU A 99 -19.37 -15.22 -1.29
N PHE A 100 -19.15 -13.90 -1.42
CA PHE A 100 -20.01 -12.87 -0.84
C PHE A 100 -20.59 -11.88 -1.86
N GLY A 101 -20.18 -11.96 -3.14
CA GLY A 101 -20.69 -11.10 -4.21
C GLY A 101 -19.72 -10.02 -4.68
N ASN A 102 -20.15 -9.25 -5.69
CA ASN A 102 -19.28 -8.42 -6.53
C ASN A 102 -19.25 -6.92 -6.11
N GLN A 103 -19.42 -6.58 -4.83
CA GLN A 103 -19.34 -5.20 -4.39
C GLN A 103 -17.89 -4.83 -4.03
N ILE A 104 -17.51 -3.56 -4.24
CA ILE A 104 -16.15 -3.07 -3.96
C ILE A 104 -15.74 -3.26 -2.49
N TRP A 105 -16.67 -3.08 -1.55
CA TRP A 105 -16.37 -3.26 -0.12
C TRP A 105 -16.02 -4.72 0.21
N ILE A 106 -16.57 -5.70 -0.52
CA ILE A 106 -16.24 -7.12 -0.37
C ILE A 106 -14.79 -7.37 -0.83
N ALA A 107 -14.38 -6.76 -1.95
CA ALA A 107 -12.99 -6.84 -2.42
C ALA A 107 -11.99 -6.20 -1.41
N ARG A 108 -12.41 -5.18 -0.67
CA ARG A 108 -11.62 -4.51 0.38
C ARG A 108 -11.55 -5.27 1.70
N LEU A 109 -12.54 -6.10 1.99
CA LEU A 109 -12.70 -6.77 3.28
C LEU A 109 -11.51 -7.67 3.69
N PRO A 110 -10.92 -8.52 2.80
CA PRO A 110 -9.77 -9.36 3.18
C PRO A 110 -8.58 -8.55 3.68
N LEU A 111 -8.32 -7.39 3.08
CA LEU A 111 -7.26 -6.51 3.54
C LEU A 111 -7.56 -5.93 4.92
N ALA A 112 -8.77 -5.43 5.14
CA ALA A 112 -9.21 -4.91 6.44
C ALA A 112 -9.07 -5.96 7.54
N LEU A 113 -9.49 -7.22 7.27
CA LEU A 113 -9.34 -8.33 8.21
C LEU A 113 -7.87 -8.67 8.48
N THR A 114 -7.01 -8.67 7.46
CA THR A 114 -5.57 -8.91 7.60
C THR A 114 -4.91 -7.81 8.44
N ALA A 115 -5.26 -6.56 8.18
CA ALA A 115 -4.78 -5.41 8.94
C ALA A 115 -5.20 -5.49 10.41
N PHE A 116 -6.46 -5.85 10.69
CA PHE A 116 -6.93 -6.07 12.06
C PHE A 116 -6.20 -7.22 12.75
N ALA A 117 -6.11 -8.37 12.10
CA ALA A 117 -5.42 -9.54 12.65
C ALA A 117 -3.93 -9.25 12.93
N SER A 118 -3.29 -8.38 12.15
CA SER A 118 -1.90 -7.98 12.36
C SER A 118 -1.66 -7.28 13.71
N LEU A 119 -2.68 -6.69 14.35
CA LEU A 119 -2.56 -6.10 15.68
C LEU A 119 -2.29 -7.16 16.76
N PHE A 120 -2.84 -8.37 16.60
CA PHE A 120 -2.53 -9.48 17.50
C PHE A 120 -1.10 -9.98 17.31
N ALA A 121 -0.62 -10.03 16.06
CA ALA A 121 0.77 -10.35 15.75
C ALA A 121 1.72 -9.29 16.34
N LEU A 122 1.40 -8.01 16.20
CA LEU A 122 2.17 -6.91 16.78
C LEU A 122 2.21 -6.96 18.30
N LYS A 123 1.06 -7.21 18.96
CA LYS A 123 0.99 -7.42 20.41
C LYS A 123 1.85 -8.60 20.87
N GLY A 124 1.78 -9.75 20.13
CA GLY A 124 2.60 -10.91 20.40
C GLY A 124 4.09 -10.63 20.21
N LEU A 125 4.46 -9.99 19.11
CA LEU A 125 5.82 -9.59 18.78
C LEU A 125 6.43 -8.67 19.85
N THR A 126 5.73 -7.60 20.23
CA THR A 126 6.23 -6.65 21.23
C THR A 126 6.38 -7.27 22.62
N ARG A 127 5.50 -8.21 23.00
CA ARG A 127 5.62 -8.97 24.24
C ARG A 127 6.88 -9.84 24.27
N LEU A 128 7.24 -10.45 23.14
CA LEU A 128 8.44 -11.27 23.02
C LEU A 128 9.71 -10.43 22.98
N LEU A 129 9.69 -9.29 22.27
CA LEU A 129 10.83 -8.40 22.15
C LEU A 129 11.12 -7.61 23.45
N PHE A 130 10.07 -7.17 24.15
CA PHE A 130 10.15 -6.26 25.29
C PHE A 130 9.47 -6.85 26.55
N PRO A 131 9.90 -8.03 27.05
CA PRO A 131 9.27 -8.68 28.19
C PRO A 131 9.27 -7.79 29.43
N GLY A 132 8.09 -7.65 30.07
CA GLY A 132 7.89 -6.81 31.25
C GLY A 132 7.89 -5.29 31.00
N GLN A 133 8.14 -4.82 29.79
CA GLN A 133 8.17 -3.40 29.46
C GLN A 133 6.82 -2.95 28.87
N TYR A 134 5.75 -3.01 29.66
CA TYR A 134 4.38 -2.74 29.20
C TYR A 134 4.22 -1.36 28.57
N THR A 135 4.93 -0.33 29.08
CA THR A 135 4.88 1.01 28.49
C THR A 135 5.34 1.01 27.04
N VAL A 136 6.46 0.34 26.73
CA VAL A 136 6.96 0.21 25.35
C VAL A 136 5.96 -0.57 24.49
N GLN A 137 5.50 -1.74 24.96
CA GLN A 137 4.56 -2.60 24.24
C GLN A 137 3.27 -1.86 23.88
N ASN A 138 2.65 -1.20 24.86
CA ASN A 138 1.39 -0.48 24.70
C ASN A 138 1.57 0.78 23.85
N THR A 139 2.71 1.47 23.94
CA THR A 139 2.99 2.64 23.10
C THR A 139 3.17 2.24 21.62
N VAL A 140 3.91 1.15 21.34
CA VAL A 140 4.03 0.64 19.96
C VAL A 140 2.64 0.30 19.38
N LEU A 141 1.81 -0.39 20.19
CA LEU A 141 0.47 -0.77 19.77
C LEU A 141 -0.42 0.46 19.54
N LEU A 142 -0.38 1.45 20.46
CA LEU A 142 -1.14 2.69 20.32
C LEU A 142 -0.75 3.47 19.06
N LEU A 143 0.56 3.67 18.83
CA LEU A 143 1.05 4.36 17.63
C LEU A 143 0.59 3.65 16.36
N SER A 144 0.65 2.31 16.33
CA SER A 144 0.18 1.54 15.18
C SER A 144 -1.33 1.64 14.94
N ILE A 145 -2.14 1.72 16.00
CA ILE A 145 -3.60 1.80 15.90
C ILE A 145 -4.06 3.15 15.33
N ILE A 146 -3.42 4.23 15.77
CA ILE A 146 -3.78 5.59 15.34
C ILE A 146 -2.97 6.07 14.13
N GLU A 147 -2.16 5.21 13.53
CA GLU A 147 -1.35 5.55 12.35
C GLU A 147 -2.24 5.91 11.16
N PRO A 148 -2.16 7.14 10.63
CA PRO A 148 -3.00 7.59 9.53
C PRO A 148 -2.88 6.71 8.29
N TRP A 149 -1.64 6.38 7.91
CA TRP A 149 -1.38 5.56 6.74
C TRP A 149 -1.93 4.14 6.91
N ARG A 150 -1.78 3.52 8.09
CA ARG A 150 -2.35 2.21 8.37
C ARG A 150 -3.87 2.21 8.25
N LEU A 151 -4.54 3.21 8.82
CA LEU A 151 -6.00 3.37 8.73
C LEU A 151 -6.45 3.49 7.28
N TYR A 152 -5.77 4.32 6.50
CA TYR A 152 -6.03 4.49 5.09
C TYR A 152 -5.77 3.20 4.30
N GLN A 153 -4.58 2.64 4.43
CA GLN A 153 -4.14 1.46 3.67
C GLN A 153 -5.00 0.23 3.98
N SER A 154 -5.57 0.12 5.19
CA SER A 154 -6.46 -1.00 5.55
C SER A 154 -7.83 -0.96 4.87
N ALA A 155 -8.20 0.16 4.25
CA ALA A 155 -9.47 0.36 3.57
C ALA A 155 -9.34 0.43 2.04
N TRP A 156 -8.13 0.54 1.53
CA TRP A 156 -7.83 0.68 0.11
C TRP A 156 -7.10 -0.54 -0.43
N THR A 157 -7.77 -1.34 -1.27
CA THR A 157 -7.24 -2.59 -1.79
C THR A 157 -6.23 -2.34 -2.91
N LEU A 158 -4.95 -2.33 -2.52
CA LEU A 158 -3.82 -2.29 -3.44
C LEU A 158 -2.89 -3.47 -3.14
N ASP A 159 -2.13 -3.92 -4.14
CA ASP A 159 -1.22 -5.06 -3.99
C ASP A 159 -0.22 -4.84 -2.84
N CYS A 160 0.48 -3.70 -2.81
CA CYS A 160 1.47 -3.37 -1.77
C CYS A 160 0.88 -3.24 -0.35
N ALA A 161 -0.44 -3.08 -0.21
CA ALA A 161 -1.10 -2.81 1.06
C ALA A 161 -1.01 -3.99 2.05
N TYR A 162 -0.87 -5.22 1.55
CA TYR A 162 -0.73 -6.41 2.38
C TYR A 162 0.65 -6.58 3.01
N LEU A 163 1.71 -6.07 2.37
CA LEU A 163 3.09 -6.31 2.76
C LEU A 163 3.41 -5.98 4.22
N PRO A 164 3.06 -4.80 4.78
CA PRO A 164 3.38 -4.47 6.17
C PRO A 164 2.71 -5.42 7.16
N PHE A 165 1.49 -5.87 6.88
CA PHE A 165 0.74 -6.76 7.76
C PHE A 165 1.28 -8.18 7.71
N VAL A 166 1.59 -8.68 6.53
CA VAL A 166 2.18 -10.02 6.34
C VAL A 166 3.57 -10.10 6.98
N LEU A 167 4.39 -9.04 6.86
CA LEU A 167 5.69 -8.97 7.54
C LEU A 167 5.57 -8.98 9.07
N LEU A 168 4.53 -8.38 9.64
CA LEU A 168 4.28 -8.48 11.10
C LEU A 168 4.05 -9.92 11.53
N PHE A 169 3.25 -10.70 10.79
CA PHE A 169 3.07 -12.14 11.06
C PHE A 169 4.39 -12.89 10.90
N ALA A 170 5.13 -12.64 9.83
CA ALA A 170 6.42 -13.28 9.57
C ALA A 170 7.41 -13.06 10.72
N LEU A 171 7.55 -11.82 11.18
CA LEU A 171 8.43 -11.45 12.30
C LEU A 171 7.92 -12.01 13.63
N TYR A 172 6.61 -11.98 13.89
CA TYR A 172 6.03 -12.56 15.09
C TYR A 172 6.34 -14.06 15.19
N PHE A 173 6.07 -14.81 14.13
CA PHE A 173 6.34 -16.26 14.11
C PHE A 173 7.84 -16.56 14.23
N LEU A 174 8.70 -15.78 13.57
CA LEU A 174 10.15 -15.95 13.70
C LEU A 174 10.62 -15.73 15.14
N VAL A 175 10.24 -14.60 15.75
CA VAL A 175 10.64 -14.29 17.13
C VAL A 175 10.06 -15.30 18.11
N HIS A 176 8.83 -15.78 17.86
CA HIS A 176 8.23 -16.85 18.66
C HIS A 176 9.04 -18.13 18.55
N ALA A 177 9.47 -18.55 17.35
CA ALA A 177 10.31 -19.73 17.15
C ALA A 177 11.68 -19.59 17.85
N VAL A 178 12.26 -18.37 17.87
CA VAL A 178 13.54 -18.10 18.53
C VAL A 178 13.42 -18.13 20.06
N GLU A 179 12.40 -17.48 20.62
CA GLU A 179 12.27 -17.29 22.07
C GLU A 179 11.53 -18.44 22.80
N LYS A 180 10.67 -19.17 22.10
CA LYS A 180 9.86 -20.27 22.70
C LYS A 180 10.31 -21.63 22.20
N PRO A 181 10.56 -22.62 23.08
CA PRO A 181 11.04 -23.95 22.68
C PRO A 181 9.94 -24.82 22.06
N LYS A 182 8.67 -24.61 22.42
CA LYS A 182 7.55 -25.43 21.93
C LYS A 182 7.23 -25.12 20.47
N ALA A 183 7.02 -26.13 19.66
CA ALA A 183 6.61 -26.04 18.26
C ALA A 183 7.51 -25.17 17.35
N ARG A 184 8.80 -25.09 17.65
CA ARG A 184 9.75 -24.24 16.92
C ARG A 184 9.71 -24.44 15.42
N LEU A 185 9.67 -25.69 14.96
CA LEU A 185 9.68 -26.02 13.54
C LEU A 185 8.45 -25.45 12.84
N LEU A 186 7.25 -25.60 13.47
CA LEU A 186 6.02 -25.02 12.97
C LEU A 186 6.13 -23.49 12.82
N PHE A 187 6.65 -22.80 13.85
CA PHE A 187 6.76 -21.35 13.82
C PHE A 187 7.81 -20.85 12.82
N TYR A 188 8.91 -21.57 12.58
CA TYR A 188 9.82 -21.27 11.48
C TYR A 188 9.14 -21.48 10.13
N THR A 189 8.35 -22.55 9.96
CA THR A 189 7.58 -22.81 8.75
C THR A 189 6.56 -21.69 8.48
N LEU A 190 5.75 -21.33 9.48
CA LEU A 190 4.77 -20.23 9.36
C LEU A 190 5.44 -18.89 9.04
N SER A 191 6.57 -18.61 9.68
CA SER A 191 7.35 -17.41 9.39
C SER A 191 7.78 -17.34 7.93
N MET A 192 8.37 -18.43 7.41
CA MET A 192 8.85 -18.45 6.02
C MET A 192 7.70 -18.44 5.01
N ALA A 193 6.59 -19.09 5.30
CA ALA A 193 5.38 -18.99 4.50
C ALA A 193 4.87 -17.53 4.43
N CYS A 194 4.86 -16.81 5.56
CA CYS A 194 4.50 -15.39 5.56
C CYS A 194 5.52 -14.53 4.81
N PHE A 195 6.84 -14.77 4.93
CA PHE A 195 7.83 -14.07 4.11
C PHE A 195 7.64 -14.35 2.62
N ALA A 196 7.35 -15.60 2.24
CA ALA A 196 7.02 -15.95 0.85
C ALA A 196 5.75 -15.23 0.36
N LEU A 197 4.68 -15.18 1.17
CA LEU A 197 3.48 -14.40 0.85
C LEU A 197 3.80 -12.91 0.64
N GLY A 198 4.79 -12.36 1.36
CA GLY A 198 5.28 -11.00 1.13
C GLY A 198 5.81 -10.76 -0.28
N LEU A 199 6.42 -11.77 -0.93
CA LEU A 199 6.87 -11.68 -2.32
C LEU A 199 5.69 -11.57 -3.31
N TYR A 200 4.58 -12.26 -3.00
CA TYR A 200 3.34 -12.16 -3.78
C TYR A 200 2.48 -10.95 -3.42
N ALA A 201 2.81 -10.26 -2.32
CA ALA A 201 2.11 -9.05 -1.93
C ALA A 201 2.64 -7.80 -2.64
N TYR A 202 3.95 -7.73 -2.90
CA TYR A 202 4.53 -6.56 -3.56
C TYR A 202 5.87 -6.89 -4.22
N MET A 203 6.04 -6.51 -5.49
CA MET A 203 7.27 -6.80 -6.24
C MET A 203 8.54 -6.24 -5.57
N ALA A 204 8.50 -5.06 -4.96
CA ALA A 204 9.65 -4.49 -4.26
C ALA A 204 10.06 -5.30 -3.01
N ALA A 205 9.22 -6.19 -2.51
CA ALA A 205 9.57 -7.14 -1.46
C ALA A 205 10.66 -8.12 -1.90
N ALA A 206 10.85 -8.33 -3.21
CA ALA A 206 11.97 -9.09 -3.76
C ALA A 206 13.36 -8.51 -3.39
N ILE A 207 13.43 -7.21 -3.08
CA ILE A 207 14.63 -6.56 -2.56
C ILE A 207 14.65 -6.63 -1.03
N LEU A 208 13.53 -6.24 -0.41
CA LEU A 208 13.43 -6.12 1.05
C LEU A 208 13.63 -7.46 1.78
N ILE A 209 12.87 -8.49 1.37
CA ILE A 209 12.81 -9.75 2.11
C ILE A 209 14.14 -10.49 2.12
N PRO A 210 14.84 -10.70 0.99
CA PRO A 210 16.16 -11.34 1.00
C PRO A 210 17.17 -10.57 1.86
N VAL A 211 17.25 -9.25 1.72
CA VAL A 211 18.17 -8.42 2.51
C VAL A 211 17.88 -8.53 3.99
N LEU A 212 16.61 -8.40 4.39
CA LEU A 212 16.18 -8.53 5.78
C LEU A 212 16.53 -9.92 6.34
N LEU A 213 16.20 -10.99 5.62
CA LEU A 213 16.47 -12.37 6.05
C LEU A 213 17.95 -12.67 6.18
N VAL A 214 18.77 -12.23 5.23
CA VAL A 214 20.24 -12.43 5.30
C VAL A 214 20.79 -11.77 6.56
N ILE A 215 20.51 -10.47 6.78
CA ILE A 215 21.02 -9.74 7.95
C ILE A 215 20.49 -10.37 9.25
N LEU A 216 19.19 -10.71 9.30
CA LEU A 216 18.52 -11.24 10.49
C LEU A 216 19.03 -12.64 10.86
N TYR A 217 19.12 -13.54 9.87
CA TYR A 217 19.56 -14.92 10.10
C TYR A 217 21.03 -15.00 10.45
N LEU A 218 21.88 -14.27 9.74
CA LEU A 218 23.31 -14.19 10.10
C LEU A 218 23.49 -13.64 11.53
N SER A 219 22.75 -12.57 11.87
CA SER A 219 22.81 -12.01 13.22
C SER A 219 22.34 -12.99 14.29
N LEU A 220 21.24 -13.74 14.05
CA LEU A 220 20.72 -14.76 14.97
C LEU A 220 21.69 -15.94 15.14
N LEU A 221 22.35 -16.36 14.07
CA LEU A 221 23.37 -17.42 14.11
C LEU A 221 24.61 -16.96 14.88
N ILE A 222 25.15 -15.79 14.56
CA ILE A 222 26.33 -15.20 15.26
C ILE A 222 26.03 -15.01 16.76
N LYS A 223 24.82 -14.54 17.11
CA LYS A 223 24.41 -14.38 18.51
C LYS A 223 23.98 -15.70 19.16
N LYS A 224 24.11 -16.84 18.49
CA LYS A 224 23.74 -18.18 18.98
C LYS A 224 22.29 -18.29 19.43
N LYS A 225 21.39 -17.48 18.87
CA LYS A 225 19.94 -17.49 19.15
C LYS A 225 19.20 -18.49 18.27
N MET A 226 19.80 -18.95 17.17
CA MET A 226 19.28 -19.92 16.22
C MET A 226 20.32 -21.01 15.96
N LYS A 227 19.87 -22.27 15.83
CA LYS A 227 20.71 -23.38 15.37
C LYS A 227 20.72 -23.43 13.85
N PHE A 228 21.84 -23.75 13.23
CA PHE A 228 22.03 -23.80 11.77
C PHE A 228 21.00 -24.69 11.06
N ARG A 229 20.61 -25.83 11.66
CA ARG A 229 19.55 -26.72 11.12
C ARG A 229 18.20 -26.01 10.90
N TYR A 230 17.86 -25.05 11.75
CA TYR A 230 16.62 -24.28 11.60
C TYR A 230 16.75 -23.21 10.51
N ALA A 231 17.95 -22.68 10.30
CA ALA A 231 18.22 -21.79 9.19
C ALA A 231 18.05 -22.55 7.85
N LEU A 232 18.65 -23.75 7.73
CA LEU A 232 18.47 -24.62 6.55
C LEU A 232 17.01 -24.97 6.29
N TRP A 233 16.27 -25.37 7.33
CA TRP A 233 14.85 -25.63 7.22
C TRP A 233 14.07 -24.43 6.71
N SER A 234 14.35 -23.25 7.27
CA SER A 234 13.71 -21.99 6.87
C SER A 234 13.98 -21.66 5.41
N VAL A 235 15.22 -21.81 4.94
CA VAL A 235 15.58 -21.60 3.53
C VAL A 235 14.83 -22.58 2.62
N ALA A 236 14.75 -23.86 3.01
CA ALA A 236 14.02 -24.87 2.24
C ALA A 236 12.51 -24.53 2.14
N VAL A 237 11.88 -24.15 3.25
CA VAL A 237 10.46 -23.74 3.25
C VAL A 237 10.25 -22.49 2.40
N LEU A 238 11.11 -21.48 2.55
CA LEU A 238 11.03 -20.26 1.74
C LEU A 238 11.16 -20.57 0.25
N ALA A 239 12.15 -21.41 -0.14
CA ALA A 239 12.38 -21.79 -1.52
C ALA A 239 11.16 -22.52 -2.12
N VAL A 240 10.54 -23.44 -1.36
CA VAL A 240 9.33 -24.16 -1.81
C VAL A 240 8.15 -23.20 -1.97
N CYS A 241 7.88 -22.36 -0.96
CA CYS A 241 6.74 -21.44 -1.00
C CYS A 241 6.93 -20.30 -2.03
N ALA A 242 8.16 -19.88 -2.27
CA ALA A 242 8.50 -18.84 -3.23
C ALA A 242 8.79 -19.37 -4.65
N LEU A 243 8.73 -20.70 -4.87
CA LEU A 243 9.14 -21.31 -6.13
C LEU A 243 8.45 -20.70 -7.36
N PRO A 244 7.12 -20.50 -7.40
CA PRO A 244 6.48 -19.84 -8.54
C PRO A 244 7.02 -18.43 -8.80
N PHE A 245 7.29 -17.66 -7.75
CA PHE A 245 7.87 -16.33 -7.86
C PHE A 245 9.32 -16.36 -8.35
N LEU A 246 10.11 -17.34 -7.94
CA LEU A 246 11.48 -17.55 -8.43
C LEU A 246 11.48 -17.94 -9.90
N LEU A 247 10.57 -18.83 -10.32
CA LEU A 247 10.37 -19.18 -11.73
C LEU A 247 10.01 -17.95 -12.56
N LEU A 248 9.10 -17.08 -12.05
CA LEU A 248 8.78 -15.80 -12.69
C LEU A 248 10.04 -14.93 -12.88
N GLY A 249 10.90 -14.86 -11.88
CA GLY A 249 12.19 -14.16 -11.98
C GLY A 249 13.09 -14.72 -13.08
N LEU A 250 13.14 -16.05 -13.26
CA LEU A 250 13.90 -16.70 -14.34
C LEU A 250 13.30 -16.45 -15.71
N VAL A 251 11.97 -16.47 -15.83
CA VAL A 251 11.26 -16.15 -17.06
C VAL A 251 11.50 -14.68 -17.44
N GLN A 252 11.39 -13.78 -16.46
CA GLN A 252 11.62 -12.35 -16.65
C GLN A 252 13.07 -12.02 -17.05
N ALA A 253 14.04 -12.83 -16.58
CA ALA A 253 15.44 -12.71 -16.96
C ALA A 253 15.77 -13.34 -18.33
N GLY A 254 14.78 -13.96 -19.00
CA GLY A 254 14.99 -14.68 -20.27
C GLY A 254 15.74 -16.01 -20.13
N LEU A 255 15.94 -16.49 -18.90
CA LEU A 255 16.62 -17.76 -18.61
C LEU A 255 15.68 -18.97 -18.72
N LEU A 256 14.37 -18.71 -18.65
CA LEU A 256 13.33 -19.71 -18.83
C LEU A 256 12.25 -19.13 -19.76
N LYS A 257 11.62 -19.99 -20.58
CA LYS A 257 10.44 -19.60 -21.36
C LYS A 257 9.19 -19.58 -20.49
N ASP A 258 8.16 -18.90 -20.97
CA ASP A 258 6.83 -18.95 -20.40
C ASP A 258 6.41 -20.39 -20.12
N CYS A 259 5.88 -20.64 -18.93
CA CYS A 259 5.54 -21.99 -18.49
C CYS A 259 4.33 -22.02 -17.58
N ASN A 260 3.75 -23.23 -17.43
CA ASN A 260 2.73 -23.51 -16.44
C ASN A 260 3.33 -24.40 -15.34
N PHE A 261 3.19 -23.95 -14.09
CA PHE A 261 3.65 -24.70 -12.94
C PHE A 261 2.51 -24.95 -11.95
N LEU A 262 2.14 -26.21 -11.75
CA LEU A 262 1.02 -26.61 -10.87
C LEU A 262 -0.31 -25.87 -11.16
N GLY A 263 -0.58 -25.57 -12.44
CA GLY A 263 -1.78 -24.84 -12.85
C GLY A 263 -1.68 -23.32 -12.77
N LEU A 264 -0.52 -22.78 -12.35
CA LEU A 264 -0.23 -21.36 -12.35
C LEU A 264 0.45 -20.96 -13.65
N SER A 265 -0.01 -19.91 -14.30
CA SER A 265 0.65 -19.33 -15.48
C SER A 265 1.80 -18.42 -15.05
N ILE A 266 2.98 -18.66 -15.60
CA ILE A 266 4.19 -17.90 -15.37
C ILE A 266 4.65 -17.36 -16.73
N THR A 267 4.37 -16.09 -16.99
CA THR A 267 4.64 -15.42 -18.25
C THR A 267 5.53 -14.22 -18.06
N ALA A 268 6.40 -13.94 -19.03
CA ALA A 268 7.19 -12.73 -19.03
C ALA A 268 6.26 -11.51 -19.07
N MET A 269 6.58 -10.54 -18.24
CA MET A 269 5.89 -9.24 -18.23
C MET A 269 6.70 -8.21 -18.97
N ASP A 270 6.05 -7.19 -19.49
CA ASP A 270 6.76 -6.00 -19.94
C ASP A 270 7.35 -5.26 -18.74
N SER A 271 8.59 -5.59 -18.43
CA SER A 271 9.35 -4.98 -17.35
C SER A 271 9.89 -3.60 -17.70
N TYR A 272 9.78 -3.20 -18.97
CA TYR A 272 10.57 -2.09 -19.52
C TYR A 272 10.23 -0.75 -18.90
N ALA A 273 8.97 -0.50 -18.57
CA ALA A 273 8.54 0.81 -18.11
C ALA A 273 8.81 1.06 -16.61
N ARG A 274 8.61 0.06 -15.75
CA ARG A 274 8.72 0.26 -14.28
C ARG A 274 10.03 -0.18 -13.66
N GLY A 275 10.67 -1.24 -14.15
CA GLY A 275 11.94 -1.74 -13.61
C GLY A 275 13.02 -0.66 -13.62
N ASN A 276 13.10 0.08 -14.72
CA ASN A 276 14.08 1.14 -14.90
C ASN A 276 13.77 2.42 -14.10
N SER A 277 12.53 2.69 -13.76
CA SER A 277 12.14 3.87 -12.99
C SER A 277 12.09 3.62 -11.48
N THR A 278 12.02 2.36 -11.03
CA THR A 278 11.78 1.99 -9.64
C THR A 278 13.02 1.64 -8.84
N THR A 279 14.17 1.47 -9.49
CA THR A 279 15.45 1.18 -8.82
C THR A 279 16.58 2.10 -9.30
N ILE A 280 17.65 2.17 -8.49
CA ILE A 280 18.85 2.93 -8.87
C ILE A 280 19.53 2.39 -10.14
N PHE A 281 19.34 1.11 -10.47
CA PHE A 281 19.99 0.46 -11.59
C PHE A 281 19.41 0.86 -12.95
N GLY A 282 18.16 1.24 -13.01
CA GLY A 282 17.48 1.61 -14.25
C GLY A 282 17.82 3.00 -14.80
N ALA A 283 18.56 3.82 -14.06
CA ALA A 283 18.92 5.19 -14.47
C ALA A 283 20.43 5.36 -14.73
N ALA A 284 21.18 4.27 -14.77
CA ALA A 284 22.64 4.28 -14.71
C ALA A 284 23.29 4.47 -16.08
N GLY A 285 23.40 5.73 -16.53
CA GLY A 285 24.37 6.09 -17.56
C GLY A 285 25.82 6.17 -17.04
N SER A 286 26.01 6.38 -15.72
CA SER A 286 27.33 6.47 -15.09
C SER A 286 27.27 6.14 -13.59
N ALA A 287 28.42 5.74 -13.00
CA ALA A 287 28.54 5.51 -11.56
C ALA A 287 28.16 6.74 -10.73
N GLY A 288 28.48 7.95 -11.21
CA GLY A 288 28.10 9.20 -10.57
C GLY A 288 26.58 9.42 -10.50
N ALA A 289 25.85 9.07 -11.57
CA ALA A 289 24.40 9.13 -11.61
C ALA A 289 23.74 8.16 -10.64
N VAL A 290 24.27 6.93 -10.51
CA VAL A 290 23.83 5.94 -9.51
C VAL A 290 24.00 6.47 -8.10
N PHE A 291 25.18 7.05 -7.81
CA PHE A 291 25.50 7.61 -6.50
C PHE A 291 24.58 8.79 -6.15
N GLN A 292 24.41 9.73 -7.08
CA GLN A 292 23.49 10.88 -6.90
C GLN A 292 22.06 10.40 -6.63
N ARG A 293 21.59 9.40 -7.37
CA ARG A 293 20.23 8.87 -7.18
C ARG A 293 20.08 8.14 -5.85
N ALA A 294 21.08 7.39 -5.41
CA ALA A 294 21.11 6.74 -4.11
C ALA A 294 20.98 7.75 -2.95
N PHE A 295 21.73 8.85 -3.03
CA PHE A 295 21.64 9.95 -2.06
C PHE A 295 20.28 10.64 -2.10
N SER A 296 19.75 10.92 -3.28
CA SER A 296 18.44 11.53 -3.46
C SER A 296 17.32 10.64 -2.89
N ASN A 297 17.39 9.33 -3.12
CA ASN A 297 16.43 8.37 -2.57
C ASN A 297 16.44 8.38 -1.04
N LEU A 298 17.62 8.20 -0.46
CA LEU A 298 17.78 8.19 1.01
C LEU A 298 17.35 9.52 1.63
N GLY A 299 17.79 10.64 1.06
CA GLY A 299 17.43 11.99 1.52
C GLY A 299 15.93 12.25 1.45
N GLY A 300 15.29 11.85 0.35
CA GLY A 300 13.85 11.99 0.17
C GLY A 300 13.04 11.17 1.17
N VAL A 301 13.45 9.92 1.44
CA VAL A 301 12.78 9.07 2.43
C VAL A 301 12.94 9.64 3.84
N LEU A 302 14.15 10.04 4.22
CA LEU A 302 14.41 10.64 5.54
C LEU A 302 13.65 11.96 5.72
N TYR A 303 13.61 12.80 4.68
CA TYR A 303 12.82 14.03 4.68
C TYR A 303 11.34 13.73 4.99
N ASN A 304 10.73 12.75 4.31
CA ASN A 304 9.33 12.39 4.51
C ASN A 304 9.04 11.69 5.84
N ILE A 305 10.04 11.09 6.47
CA ILE A 305 9.90 10.53 7.83
C ILE A 305 9.99 11.65 8.88
N LEU A 306 10.84 12.66 8.67
CA LEU A 306 11.13 13.69 9.66
C LEU A 306 10.23 14.94 9.54
N VAL A 307 9.69 15.19 8.35
CA VAL A 307 8.93 16.42 8.06
C VAL A 307 7.45 16.14 7.65
N PRO A 308 6.82 15.02 8.03
CA PRO A 308 5.46 14.68 7.58
C PRO A 308 4.40 15.71 8.01
N ASP A 309 4.67 16.43 9.05
CA ASP A 309 3.70 17.18 9.85
C ASP A 309 3.34 18.53 9.31
N LEU A 310 4.30 19.19 8.71
CA LEU A 310 4.07 20.40 7.92
C LEU A 310 3.19 20.08 6.71
N MET A 311 3.32 18.85 6.17
CA MET A 311 2.50 18.41 5.05
C MET A 311 1.08 18.01 5.46
N LEU A 312 0.82 17.50 6.67
CA LEU A 312 -0.54 17.26 7.18
C LEU A 312 -1.31 18.55 7.34
N LEU A 313 -0.68 19.57 7.92
CA LEU A 313 -1.26 20.91 7.99
C LEU A 313 -1.45 21.52 6.59
N GLN A 314 -0.52 21.30 5.68
CA GLN A 314 -0.62 21.73 4.30
C GLN A 314 -1.69 20.97 3.54
N SER A 315 -1.84 19.68 3.80
CA SER A 315 -2.86 18.80 3.21
C SER A 315 -4.26 19.10 3.74
N ALA A 316 -4.39 19.41 5.02
CA ALA A 316 -5.65 19.88 5.60
C ALA A 316 -6.04 21.27 5.08
N ARG A 317 -5.05 22.09 4.70
CA ARG A 317 -5.25 23.44 4.14
C ARG A 317 -5.54 23.42 2.64
N TYR A 318 -5.00 22.43 1.92
CA TYR A 318 -5.25 22.20 0.51
C TYR A 318 -5.94 20.86 0.35
N PRO A 319 -7.26 20.84 0.31
CA PRO A 319 -8.02 19.65 0.02
C PRO A 319 -7.71 19.03 -1.35
N THR A 320 -6.96 19.68 -2.18
CA THR A 320 -6.28 19.15 -3.36
C THR A 320 -5.09 18.25 -3.02
N LEU A 321 -5.18 17.44 -1.99
CA LEU A 321 -4.50 16.16 -1.98
C LEU A 321 -5.05 15.38 -3.16
N SER A 322 -4.80 16.03 -4.28
CA SER A 322 -5.14 15.63 -5.60
C SER A 322 -4.79 14.17 -5.72
N GLY A 323 -5.75 13.31 -5.51
CA GLY A 323 -5.75 11.95 -5.94
C GLY A 323 -4.53 11.09 -5.72
N ASN A 324 -3.47 11.62 -5.21
CA ASN A 324 -2.27 10.92 -4.87
C ASN A 324 -2.29 10.58 -3.38
N VAL A 325 -2.83 9.41 -3.07
CA VAL A 325 -2.63 8.68 -1.82
C VAL A 325 -1.17 8.73 -1.35
N SER A 326 -0.30 8.90 -2.27
CA SER A 326 1.14 9.04 -2.14
C SER A 326 1.60 10.29 -1.39
N ASN A 327 0.81 11.33 -1.32
CA ASN A 327 1.12 12.53 -0.54
C ASN A 327 0.62 12.44 0.91
N TYR A 328 0.05 11.29 1.30
CA TYR A 328 -0.34 11.09 2.70
C TYR A 328 0.92 10.98 3.56
N PRO A 329 1.04 11.80 4.63
CA PRO A 329 2.24 11.82 5.44
C PRO A 329 2.51 10.46 6.07
N PHE A 330 3.79 10.13 6.15
CA PHE A 330 4.27 8.91 6.75
C PHE A 330 4.28 9.09 8.27
N GLY A 331 3.16 8.81 8.90
CA GLY A 331 3.07 8.81 10.35
C GLY A 331 2.39 10.03 10.97
N HIS A 332 2.44 10.04 12.27
CA HIS A 332 1.90 11.13 13.10
C HIS A 332 2.81 12.33 13.12
N THR A 333 2.21 13.47 13.38
CA THR A 333 2.84 14.79 13.46
C THR A 333 4.09 14.90 14.34
N VAL A 334 4.59 14.01 15.00
CA VAL A 334 5.88 14.02 15.73
C VAL A 334 6.50 12.62 15.77
N ALA A 335 5.91 11.65 15.08
CA ALA A 335 6.41 10.28 15.11
C ALA A 335 7.81 10.18 14.52
N GLY A 336 8.11 10.94 13.47
CA GLY A 336 9.43 11.00 12.86
C GLY A 336 10.50 11.52 13.83
N LEU A 337 10.23 12.63 14.53
CA LEU A 337 11.15 13.19 15.52
C LEU A 337 11.32 12.26 16.74
N LEU A 338 10.23 11.66 17.20
CA LEU A 338 10.27 10.68 18.28
C LEU A 338 11.02 9.41 17.85
N ALA A 339 10.88 8.97 16.61
CA ALA A 339 11.63 7.85 16.06
C ALA A 339 13.11 8.17 15.93
N LEU A 340 13.48 9.39 15.53
CA LEU A 340 14.87 9.83 15.53
C LEU A 340 15.47 9.81 16.94
N ALA A 341 14.76 10.35 17.94
CA ALA A 341 15.19 10.29 19.34
C ALA A 341 15.36 8.82 19.79
N GLY A 342 14.40 7.95 19.47
CA GLY A 342 14.47 6.53 19.77
C GLY A 342 15.61 5.80 19.04
N LEU A 343 15.92 6.18 17.80
CA LEU A 343 17.06 5.67 17.04
C LEU A 343 18.38 6.07 17.72
N LEU A 344 18.53 7.32 18.11
CA LEU A 344 19.71 7.80 18.83
C LEU A 344 19.88 7.03 20.14
N LEU A 345 18.79 6.81 20.90
CA LEU A 345 18.81 5.99 22.10
C LEU A 345 19.18 4.52 21.82
N PHE A 346 18.68 3.97 20.72
CA PHE A 346 19.00 2.60 20.32
C PHE A 346 20.47 2.44 19.92
N LEU A 347 21.05 3.42 19.22
CA LEU A 347 22.45 3.41 18.78
C LEU A 347 23.43 3.79 19.89
N TRP A 348 22.97 4.48 20.96
CA TRP A 348 23.85 4.91 22.06
C TRP A 348 24.59 3.76 22.72
N PRO A 349 25.91 3.88 22.99
CA PRO A 349 26.70 2.80 23.56
C PRO A 349 26.16 2.30 24.88
N LYS A 350 26.08 0.99 25.09
CA LYS A 350 25.52 0.35 26.28
C LYS A 350 26.16 0.85 27.59
N LYS A 351 27.48 1.04 27.57
CA LYS A 351 28.25 1.48 28.76
C LYS A 351 27.83 2.85 29.30
N HIS A 352 27.20 3.67 28.47
CA HIS A 352 26.74 5.01 28.85
C HIS A 352 25.22 5.10 29.02
N ARG A 353 24.51 3.99 28.81
CA ARG A 353 23.04 3.95 28.81
C ARG A 353 22.54 3.71 30.25
N LYS A 354 21.67 4.60 30.75
CA LYS A 354 21.00 4.36 32.02
C LYS A 354 20.06 3.16 31.89
N ALA A 355 19.92 2.33 32.92
CA ALA A 355 19.04 1.15 32.91
C ALA A 355 17.58 1.50 32.59
N THR A 356 17.15 2.71 32.96
CA THR A 356 15.80 3.25 32.71
C THR A 356 15.54 3.59 31.24
N THR A 357 16.57 3.81 30.43
CA THR A 357 16.49 4.19 29.01
C THR A 357 16.97 3.09 28.07
N ASP A 358 17.35 1.92 28.57
CA ASP A 358 17.63 0.74 27.72
C ASP A 358 16.34 -0.02 27.43
N PHE A 359 15.66 0.36 26.35
CA PHE A 359 14.39 -0.26 25.96
C PHE A 359 14.59 -1.58 25.19
N ALA A 360 15.66 -1.74 24.42
CA ALA A 360 15.99 -2.98 23.71
C ALA A 360 16.86 -3.91 24.57
N LYS A 361 16.34 -4.37 25.72
CA LYS A 361 17.10 -5.17 26.70
C LYS A 361 17.50 -6.55 26.19
N THR A 362 16.64 -7.21 25.41
CA THR A 362 16.90 -8.56 24.92
C THR A 362 17.82 -8.56 23.69
N THR A 363 18.63 -9.61 23.56
CA THR A 363 19.49 -9.79 22.38
C THR A 363 18.64 -9.87 21.12
N THR A 364 17.51 -10.59 21.17
CA THR A 364 16.59 -10.76 20.02
C THR A 364 15.98 -9.43 19.59
N ALA A 365 15.56 -8.55 20.53
CA ALA A 365 15.08 -7.22 20.17
C ALA A 365 16.14 -6.40 19.42
N ARG A 366 17.39 -6.42 19.88
CA ARG A 366 18.49 -5.71 19.21
C ARG A 366 18.79 -6.27 17.83
N VAL A 367 18.77 -7.59 17.70
CA VAL A 367 18.98 -8.25 16.40
C VAL A 367 17.85 -7.89 15.44
N VAL A 368 16.59 -8.01 15.85
CA VAL A 368 15.44 -7.72 14.98
C VAL A 368 15.43 -6.24 14.56
N ILE A 369 15.56 -5.31 15.50
CA ILE A 369 15.55 -3.88 15.22
C ILE A 369 16.75 -3.51 14.33
N GLY A 370 17.95 -3.99 14.67
CA GLY A 370 19.18 -3.72 13.90
C GLY A 370 19.12 -4.30 12.48
N SER A 371 18.58 -5.51 12.31
CA SER A 371 18.40 -6.11 10.98
C SER A 371 17.38 -5.35 10.14
N PHE A 372 16.31 -4.89 10.76
CA PHE A 372 15.29 -4.11 10.08
C PHE A 372 15.80 -2.72 9.68
N LEU A 373 16.62 -2.08 10.53
CA LEU A 373 17.33 -0.84 10.19
C LEU A 373 18.31 -1.05 9.03
N GLY A 374 19.10 -2.13 9.06
CA GLY A 374 20.01 -2.46 7.97
C GLY A 374 19.28 -2.70 6.65
N ALA A 375 18.17 -3.44 6.69
CA ALA A 375 17.32 -3.66 5.52
C ALA A 375 16.68 -2.36 5.03
N PHE A 376 16.23 -1.49 5.94
CA PHE A 376 15.70 -0.16 5.60
C PHE A 376 16.73 0.69 4.84
N LEU A 377 17.97 0.76 5.32
CA LEU A 377 19.02 1.53 4.66
C LEU A 377 19.30 1.03 3.25
N VAL A 378 19.45 -0.29 3.08
CA VAL A 378 19.67 -0.88 1.74
C VAL A 378 18.47 -0.61 0.83
N TYR A 379 17.26 -0.81 1.33
CA TYR A 379 16.03 -0.59 0.57
C TYR A 379 15.85 0.88 0.18
N ALA A 380 16.09 1.82 1.12
CA ALA A 380 15.97 3.25 0.87
C ALA A 380 17.01 3.79 -0.13
N ILE A 381 18.15 3.12 -0.25
CA ILE A 381 19.16 3.43 -1.27
C ILE A 381 18.74 2.87 -2.63
N VAL A 382 18.31 1.60 -2.67
CA VAL A 382 18.10 0.86 -3.93
C VAL A 382 16.77 1.20 -4.59
N VAL A 383 15.69 1.31 -3.80
CA VAL A 383 14.35 1.58 -4.34
C VAL A 383 14.18 3.08 -4.58
N SER A 384 13.82 3.44 -5.80
CA SER A 384 13.63 4.84 -6.17
C SER A 384 12.57 5.52 -5.29
N TYR A 385 12.99 6.62 -4.68
CA TYR A 385 12.10 7.53 -3.99
C TYR A 385 11.31 8.35 -5.01
N ALA A 386 10.01 8.37 -4.83
CA ALA A 386 9.14 9.39 -5.41
C ALA A 386 8.23 9.87 -4.30
N SER A 387 8.05 11.18 -4.17
CA SER A 387 7.20 11.78 -3.13
C SER A 387 5.79 11.21 -3.15
N ASN A 388 5.35 10.80 -4.31
CA ASN A 388 4.05 10.18 -4.55
C ASN A 388 4.02 8.65 -4.38
N ALA A 389 5.06 8.02 -3.89
CA ALA A 389 5.14 6.56 -3.77
C ALA A 389 5.59 6.08 -2.38
N MET A 390 5.21 6.81 -1.33
CA MET A 390 5.57 6.47 0.06
C MET A 390 4.97 5.14 0.52
N TYR A 391 3.90 4.65 -0.09
CA TYR A 391 3.36 3.31 0.15
C TYR A 391 4.40 2.19 -0.07
N ARG A 392 5.46 2.43 -0.86
CA ARG A 392 6.58 1.50 -1.03
C ARG A 392 7.35 1.26 0.26
N TYR A 393 7.32 2.21 1.20
CA TYR A 393 8.01 2.15 2.48
C TYR A 393 7.12 1.73 3.65
N ALA A 394 5.85 1.45 3.41
CA ALA A 394 4.88 1.05 4.43
C ALA A 394 5.32 -0.21 5.22
N ALA A 395 6.11 -1.07 4.61
CA ALA A 395 6.70 -2.24 5.26
C ALA A 395 7.55 -1.91 6.50
N PHE A 396 8.03 -0.67 6.63
CA PHE A 396 8.89 -0.22 7.74
C PHE A 396 8.13 0.46 8.89
N TYR A 397 6.81 0.64 8.81
CA TYR A 397 6.03 1.22 9.91
C TYR A 397 6.25 0.53 11.26
N PRO A 398 6.32 -0.81 11.37
CA PRO A 398 6.55 -1.43 12.65
C PRO A 398 7.88 -1.01 13.30
N LEU A 399 8.92 -0.82 12.48
CA LEU A 399 10.21 -0.31 12.95
C LEU A 399 10.08 1.14 13.42
N LEU A 400 9.42 1.99 12.63
CA LEU A 400 9.20 3.40 12.96
C LEU A 400 8.43 3.53 14.29
N HIS A 401 7.37 2.74 14.46
CA HIS A 401 6.59 2.75 15.71
C HIS A 401 7.38 2.25 16.93
N ILE A 402 8.25 1.26 16.76
CA ILE A 402 9.14 0.81 17.84
C ILE A 402 10.11 1.92 18.24
N LEU A 403 10.74 2.58 17.28
CA LEU A 403 11.67 3.68 17.53
C LEU A 403 10.94 4.89 18.14
N ALA A 404 9.78 5.26 17.61
CA ALA A 404 8.96 6.34 18.17
C ALA A 404 8.51 6.03 19.60
N ALA A 405 8.15 4.78 19.90
CA ALA A 405 7.82 4.36 21.26
C ALA A 405 9.01 4.49 22.23
N PHE A 406 10.24 4.26 21.76
CA PHE A 406 11.43 4.54 22.59
C PHE A 406 11.56 6.02 22.90
N GLY A 407 11.32 6.91 21.92
CA GLY A 407 11.29 8.35 22.11
C GLY A 407 10.22 8.78 23.12
N VAL A 408 8.98 8.28 22.94
CA VAL A 408 7.86 8.53 23.88
C VAL A 408 8.23 8.07 25.31
N CYS A 409 8.69 6.83 25.45
CA CYS A 409 9.06 6.28 26.75
C CYS A 409 10.21 7.07 27.38
N TRP A 410 11.18 7.53 26.60
CA TRP A 410 12.25 8.39 27.07
C TRP A 410 11.70 9.71 27.62
N LEU A 411 10.80 10.39 26.91
CA LEU A 411 10.16 11.61 27.41
C LEU A 411 9.41 11.37 28.71
N LEU A 412 8.63 10.28 28.80
CA LEU A 412 7.85 9.93 29.99
C LEU A 412 8.73 9.60 31.21
N VAL A 413 9.95 9.11 30.98
CA VAL A 413 10.91 8.78 32.07
C VAL A 413 11.77 9.98 32.45
N SER A 414 12.16 10.81 31.46
CA SER A 414 13.08 11.93 31.67
C SER A 414 12.43 13.16 32.28
N PHE A 415 11.12 13.34 32.01
CA PHE A 415 10.38 14.52 32.49
C PHE A 415 9.27 14.09 33.45
N SER A 416 9.39 14.51 34.71
CA SER A 416 8.39 14.21 35.76
C SER A 416 7.12 15.06 35.62
N SER A 417 7.13 16.08 34.77
CA SER A 417 6.00 17.00 34.61
C SER A 417 4.76 16.29 34.05
N PRO A 418 3.57 16.50 34.65
CA PRO A 418 2.32 15.97 34.13
C PRO A 418 1.90 16.60 32.78
N ALA A 419 2.57 17.68 32.35
CA ALA A 419 2.35 18.31 31.05
C ALA A 419 2.78 17.41 29.90
N VAL A 420 3.88 16.64 30.03
CA VAL A 420 4.41 15.78 28.96
C VAL A 420 3.40 14.72 28.52
N PRO A 421 2.83 13.88 29.40
CA PRO A 421 1.84 12.90 28.98
C PRO A 421 0.53 13.54 28.46
N ARG A 422 0.15 14.75 28.92
CA ARG A 422 -1.00 15.49 28.39
C ARG A 422 -0.73 15.99 26.98
N LEU A 423 0.46 16.55 26.73
CA LEU A 423 0.87 16.99 25.40
C LEU A 423 0.89 15.82 24.41
N LEU A 424 1.48 14.68 24.76
CA LEU A 424 1.53 13.49 23.91
C LEU A 424 0.12 12.95 23.61
N ALA A 425 -0.78 12.95 24.60
CA ALA A 425 -2.18 12.58 24.40
C ALA A 425 -2.90 13.57 23.46
N GLY A 426 -2.68 14.88 23.66
CA GLY A 426 -3.23 15.93 22.79
C GLY A 426 -2.76 15.79 21.35
N LEU A 427 -1.48 15.55 21.13
CA LEU A 427 -0.92 15.32 19.79
C LEU A 427 -1.52 14.07 19.12
N ALA A 428 -1.73 12.99 19.87
CA ALA A 428 -2.38 11.78 19.35
C ALA A 428 -3.84 12.06 18.93
N VAL A 429 -4.59 12.80 19.73
CA VAL A 429 -5.98 13.18 19.43
C VAL A 429 -6.03 14.10 18.21
N VAL A 430 -5.16 15.13 18.15
CA VAL A 430 -5.07 16.04 17.00
C VAL A 430 -4.71 15.28 15.73
N SER A 431 -3.73 14.38 15.78
CA SER A 431 -3.35 13.54 14.63
C SER A 431 -4.53 12.71 14.14
N LEU A 432 -5.28 12.08 15.06
CA LEU A 432 -6.44 11.27 14.70
C LEU A 432 -7.59 12.13 14.13
N ALA A 433 -7.81 13.32 14.70
CA ALA A 433 -8.81 14.27 14.20
C ALA A 433 -8.49 14.77 12.79
N LEU A 434 -7.21 15.13 12.54
CA LEU A 434 -6.74 15.52 11.20
C LEU A 434 -6.87 14.36 10.20
N THR A 435 -6.59 13.13 10.64
CA THR A 435 -6.80 11.93 9.81
C THR A 435 -8.27 11.77 9.46
N GLY A 436 -9.17 11.89 10.44
CA GLY A 436 -10.63 11.82 10.23
C GLY A 436 -11.12 12.93 9.29
N PHE A 437 -10.61 14.15 9.45
CA PHE A 437 -10.92 15.26 8.55
C PHE A 437 -10.47 14.99 7.11
N ALA A 438 -9.25 14.47 6.93
CA ALA A 438 -8.73 14.10 5.61
C ALA A 438 -9.58 13.00 4.96
N PHE A 439 -10.02 11.98 5.72
CA PHE A 439 -10.94 10.95 5.23
C PHE A 439 -12.32 11.49 4.88
N GLY A 440 -12.85 12.42 5.68
CA GLY A 440 -14.16 13.06 5.43
C GLY A 440 -14.15 13.92 4.17
N ASN A 441 -13.02 14.52 3.83
CA ASN A 441 -12.86 15.38 2.65
C ASN A 441 -12.26 14.65 1.44
N PHE A 442 -11.97 13.38 1.56
CA PHE A 442 -11.32 12.60 0.50
C PHE A 442 -12.13 12.57 -0.81
N SER A 443 -13.46 12.51 -0.71
CA SER A 443 -14.37 12.49 -1.86
C SER A 443 -14.43 13.80 -2.65
N THR A 444 -13.99 14.91 -2.08
CA THR A 444 -13.99 16.21 -2.75
C THR A 444 -12.74 16.43 -3.60
N HIS A 445 -11.79 15.47 -3.58
CA HIS A 445 -10.49 15.63 -4.21
C HIS A 445 -10.44 14.87 -5.52
N ASN A 446 -10.60 15.61 -6.51
CA ASN A 446 -10.83 15.25 -7.88
C ASN A 446 -9.52 15.06 -8.62
N SER A 447 -9.11 13.82 -8.78
CA SER A 447 -8.03 13.51 -9.71
C SER A 447 -8.53 12.48 -10.71
N ALA A 448 -8.00 12.57 -11.91
CA ALA A 448 -8.25 11.59 -12.97
C ALA A 448 -7.83 10.14 -12.60
N LEU A 449 -7.22 9.95 -11.41
CA LEU A 449 -6.89 8.63 -10.86
C LEU A 449 -8.09 7.93 -10.22
N TYR A 450 -9.23 8.65 -10.02
CA TYR A 450 -10.41 8.13 -9.35
C TYR A 450 -11.63 8.12 -10.26
N GLY A 451 -12.44 7.07 -10.13
CA GLY A 451 -13.50 6.76 -11.06
C GLY A 451 -14.85 7.40 -10.81
N LYS A 452 -15.07 8.04 -9.64
CA LYS A 452 -16.41 8.53 -9.24
C LYS A 452 -17.01 9.54 -10.22
N SER A 453 -16.21 10.42 -10.76
CA SER A 453 -16.65 11.41 -11.75
C SER A 453 -17.09 10.76 -13.05
N PHE A 454 -16.36 9.74 -13.45
CA PHE A 454 -16.72 8.93 -14.60
C PHE A 454 -18.03 8.17 -14.34
N GLU A 455 -18.17 7.53 -13.17
CA GLU A 455 -19.41 6.86 -12.75
C GLU A 455 -20.62 7.81 -12.80
N GLN A 456 -20.46 9.02 -12.29
CA GLN A 456 -21.52 10.03 -12.29
C GLN A 456 -21.89 10.48 -13.72
N ALA A 457 -20.91 10.74 -14.57
CA ALA A 457 -21.12 11.10 -15.96
C ALA A 457 -21.82 9.97 -16.72
N LEU A 458 -21.38 8.73 -16.47
CA LEU A 458 -21.91 7.52 -17.03
C LEU A 458 -23.38 7.30 -16.66
N THR A 459 -23.69 7.46 -15.37
CA THR A 459 -25.05 7.34 -14.86
C THR A 459 -25.95 8.42 -15.47
N ALA A 460 -25.50 9.67 -15.52
CA ALA A 460 -26.24 10.75 -16.12
C ALA A 460 -26.45 10.59 -17.63
N ALA A 461 -25.49 9.99 -18.34
CA ALA A 461 -25.64 9.66 -19.75
C ALA A 461 -26.69 8.56 -19.96
N ARG A 462 -26.68 7.52 -19.14
CA ARG A 462 -27.71 6.46 -19.17
C ARG A 462 -29.11 7.01 -18.87
N ASP A 463 -29.22 7.83 -17.85
CA ASP A 463 -30.50 8.42 -17.42
C ASP A 463 -31.07 9.41 -18.46
N SER A 464 -30.24 9.89 -19.39
CA SER A 464 -30.69 10.78 -20.47
C SER A 464 -31.52 10.07 -21.54
N GLY A 465 -31.52 8.73 -21.58
CA GLY A 465 -32.20 7.94 -22.59
C GLY A 465 -31.53 7.96 -23.96
N SER A 466 -30.27 8.41 -24.02
CA SER A 466 -29.50 8.40 -25.29
C SER A 466 -29.31 6.97 -25.79
N SER A 467 -29.57 6.77 -27.07
CA SER A 467 -29.44 5.45 -27.72
C SER A 467 -28.00 4.99 -27.85
N GLU A 468 -27.09 5.93 -27.93
CA GLU A 468 -25.65 5.70 -28.06
C GLU A 468 -24.87 6.70 -27.19
N ILE A 469 -23.84 6.23 -26.48
CA ILE A 469 -22.95 7.06 -25.71
C ILE A 469 -21.54 6.96 -26.29
N LEU A 470 -21.04 8.08 -26.78
CA LEU A 470 -19.70 8.15 -27.35
C LEU A 470 -18.69 8.55 -26.29
N LEU A 471 -17.70 7.70 -26.12
CA LEU A 471 -16.58 7.96 -25.22
C LEU A 471 -15.47 8.63 -26.03
N VAL A 472 -15.22 9.88 -25.74
CA VAL A 472 -14.23 10.67 -26.45
C VAL A 472 -12.88 10.50 -25.80
N ASP A 473 -11.98 9.92 -26.57
CA ASP A 473 -10.63 9.60 -26.15
C ASP A 473 -9.83 10.89 -25.85
N SER A 474 -9.12 10.92 -24.73
CA SER A 474 -8.19 12.00 -24.44
C SER A 474 -6.97 11.90 -25.36
N GLN A 475 -6.48 13.04 -25.82
CA GLN A 475 -5.19 13.08 -26.52
C GLN A 475 -4.00 12.80 -25.60
N ASP A 476 -4.19 12.99 -24.28
CA ASP A 476 -3.18 12.65 -23.29
C ASP A 476 -3.12 11.13 -23.07
N PRO A 477 -2.01 10.45 -23.41
CA PRO A 477 -1.84 9.01 -23.20
C PRO A 477 -2.10 8.59 -21.75
N TYR A 478 -1.84 9.50 -20.81
CA TYR A 478 -2.03 9.26 -19.38
C TYR A 478 -3.53 9.15 -19.00
N PHE A 479 -4.45 9.77 -19.73
CA PHE A 479 -5.88 9.63 -19.51
C PHE A 479 -6.49 8.44 -20.26
N ARG A 480 -6.03 8.11 -21.47
CA ARG A 480 -6.56 7.02 -22.30
C ARG A 480 -6.67 5.68 -21.57
N GLU A 481 -5.65 5.35 -20.81
CA GLU A 481 -5.56 4.07 -20.12
C GLU A 481 -6.59 3.94 -18.98
N ARG A 482 -6.91 5.04 -18.32
CA ARG A 482 -7.84 5.08 -17.20
C ARG A 482 -9.28 4.97 -17.62
N GLU A 483 -9.60 5.54 -18.77
CA GLU A 483 -10.92 5.50 -19.37
C GLU A 483 -11.38 4.07 -19.58
N SER A 484 -10.56 3.24 -20.20
CA SER A 484 -10.90 1.85 -20.47
C SER A 484 -11.01 1.02 -19.18
N VAL A 485 -10.19 1.32 -18.17
CA VAL A 485 -10.28 0.67 -16.84
C VAL A 485 -11.60 1.02 -16.16
N PHE A 486 -11.93 2.30 -16.07
CA PHE A 486 -13.15 2.74 -15.38
C PHE A 486 -14.42 2.36 -16.13
N LEU A 487 -14.42 2.45 -17.47
CA LEU A 487 -15.55 1.97 -18.24
C LEU A 487 -15.82 0.49 -17.93
N ARG A 488 -14.80 -0.35 -18.00
CA ARG A 488 -14.94 -1.76 -17.70
C ARG A 488 -15.35 -2.00 -16.24
N PHE A 489 -14.80 -1.23 -15.32
CA PHE A 489 -15.13 -1.36 -13.91
C PHE A 489 -16.60 -1.08 -13.58
N TYR A 490 -17.20 -0.04 -14.19
CA TYR A 490 -18.57 0.38 -13.93
C TYR A 490 -19.62 -0.23 -14.89
N ALA A 491 -19.19 -0.85 -15.97
CA ALA A 491 -20.06 -1.44 -16.98
C ALA A 491 -19.72 -2.90 -17.32
N ASP A 492 -19.03 -3.61 -16.42
CA ASP A 492 -18.49 -4.96 -16.61
C ASP A 492 -19.53 -6.01 -17.07
N ASP A 493 -20.78 -5.89 -16.63
CA ASP A 493 -21.90 -6.75 -16.99
C ASP A 493 -22.33 -6.64 -18.47
N LYS A 494 -21.99 -5.53 -19.11
CA LYS A 494 -22.38 -5.19 -20.50
C LYS A 494 -21.23 -5.22 -21.49
N ILE A 495 -20.01 -5.47 -21.04
CA ILE A 495 -18.81 -5.42 -21.85
C ILE A 495 -18.39 -6.81 -22.29
N ASP A 496 -18.04 -6.96 -23.56
CA ASP A 496 -17.41 -8.18 -24.06
C ASP A 496 -16.04 -8.40 -23.40
N GLN A 497 -15.70 -9.68 -23.21
CA GLN A 497 -14.37 -10.01 -22.72
C GLN A 497 -13.30 -9.44 -23.63
N MET A 498 -12.23 -8.96 -23.04
CA MET A 498 -11.06 -8.58 -23.81
C MET A 498 -10.43 -9.81 -24.42
N THR A 499 -10.08 -9.71 -25.70
CA THR A 499 -9.32 -10.76 -26.36
C THR A 499 -7.95 -10.88 -25.69
N PRO A 500 -7.52 -12.08 -25.28
CA PRO A 500 -6.19 -12.27 -24.72
C PRO A 500 -5.12 -11.74 -25.67
N LEU A 501 -4.14 -11.02 -25.15
CA LEU A 501 -3.03 -10.54 -25.96
C LEU A 501 -2.06 -11.70 -26.22
N GLU A 502 -1.67 -11.83 -27.48
CA GLU A 502 -0.69 -12.84 -27.86
C GLU A 502 0.68 -12.56 -27.22
N PRO A 503 1.45 -13.60 -26.87
CA PRO A 503 2.76 -13.44 -26.21
C PRO A 503 3.73 -12.53 -26.98
N GLU A 504 3.70 -12.58 -28.31
CA GLU A 504 4.55 -11.72 -29.16
C GLU A 504 4.18 -10.24 -29.06
N LEU A 505 2.89 -9.93 -28.91
CA LEU A 505 2.40 -8.57 -28.73
C LEU A 505 2.80 -8.01 -27.36
N ARG A 506 2.80 -8.87 -26.33
CA ARG A 506 3.29 -8.55 -24.98
C ARG A 506 4.79 -8.22 -24.99
N ALA A 507 5.58 -8.96 -25.76
CA ALA A 507 7.01 -8.76 -25.88
C ALA A 507 7.41 -7.47 -26.60
N ARG A 508 6.51 -6.91 -27.43
CA ARG A 508 6.81 -5.73 -28.27
C ARG A 508 6.58 -4.37 -27.59
N GLY A 509 6.01 -4.30 -26.43
CA GLY A 509 5.79 -2.99 -25.79
C GLY A 509 4.75 -2.98 -24.68
N GLY A 510 4.40 -4.17 -24.19
CA GLY A 510 3.47 -4.33 -23.10
C GLY A 510 2.04 -3.92 -23.42
N LEU A 511 1.22 -3.87 -22.38
CA LEU A 511 -0.19 -3.49 -22.45
C LEU A 511 -0.40 -1.95 -22.48
N SER A 512 0.61 -1.20 -22.89
CA SER A 512 0.52 0.26 -22.94
C SER A 512 -0.46 0.74 -23.99
N ALA A 513 -1.38 1.62 -23.62
CA ALA A 513 -2.27 2.30 -24.55
C ALA A 513 -1.52 3.16 -25.59
N GLY A 514 -0.26 3.49 -25.32
CA GLY A 514 0.64 4.12 -26.29
C GLY A 514 1.13 3.18 -27.40
N ASN A 515 0.94 1.86 -27.25
CA ASN A 515 1.28 0.90 -28.31
C ASN A 515 0.13 0.83 -29.33
N PRO A 516 0.34 1.21 -30.62
CA PRO A 516 -0.71 1.25 -31.62
C PRO A 516 -1.35 -0.12 -31.91
N ASP A 517 -0.64 -1.22 -31.65
CA ASP A 517 -1.15 -2.57 -31.85
C ASP A 517 -2.03 -3.06 -30.68
N VAL A 518 -1.82 -2.51 -29.50
CA VAL A 518 -2.50 -2.90 -28.26
C VAL A 518 -3.67 -1.99 -27.94
N ALA A 519 -3.54 -0.68 -28.17
CA ALA A 519 -4.54 0.31 -27.81
C ALA A 519 -5.98 -0.03 -28.31
N PRO A 520 -6.20 -0.48 -29.55
CA PRO A 520 -7.55 -0.84 -30.00
C PRO A 520 -8.14 -2.04 -29.25
N ARG A 521 -7.30 -2.99 -28.81
CA ARG A 521 -7.73 -4.20 -28.09
C ARG A 521 -8.03 -3.95 -26.60
N LEU A 522 -7.55 -2.84 -26.06
CA LEU A 522 -7.86 -2.42 -24.70
C LEU A 522 -9.17 -1.63 -24.58
N ARG A 523 -9.79 -1.27 -25.69
CA ARG A 523 -11.02 -0.49 -25.72
C ARG A 523 -12.23 -1.42 -25.65
N PRO A 524 -12.91 -1.51 -24.50
CA PRO A 524 -14.10 -2.34 -24.42
C PRO A 524 -15.25 -1.71 -25.20
N VAL A 525 -16.00 -2.56 -25.87
CA VAL A 525 -17.25 -2.20 -26.55
C VAL A 525 -18.37 -2.97 -25.88
N THR A 526 -19.53 -2.37 -25.71
CA THR A 526 -20.69 -3.07 -25.16
C THR A 526 -21.22 -4.11 -26.13
N LYS A 527 -21.78 -5.20 -25.61
CA LYS A 527 -22.36 -6.30 -26.39
C LYS A 527 -23.49 -5.84 -27.30
N ASP A 528 -24.24 -4.83 -26.89
CA ASP A 528 -25.35 -4.23 -27.59
C ASP A 528 -24.95 -3.05 -28.49
N GLY A 529 -23.67 -2.67 -28.49
CA GLY A 529 -23.17 -1.54 -29.26
C GLY A 529 -23.58 -0.17 -28.72
N SER A 530 -24.20 -0.10 -27.52
CA SER A 530 -24.67 1.15 -26.92
C SER A 530 -23.55 2.11 -26.52
N TRP A 531 -22.32 1.65 -26.55
CA TRP A 531 -21.12 2.41 -26.18
C TRP A 531 -20.02 2.16 -27.18
N ARG A 532 -19.42 3.23 -27.68
CA ARG A 532 -18.22 3.10 -28.49
C ARG A 532 -17.22 4.20 -28.25
N TYR A 533 -15.96 3.87 -28.43
CA TYR A 533 -14.87 4.85 -28.42
C TYR A 533 -14.81 5.60 -29.73
N VAL A 534 -14.67 6.92 -29.62
CA VAL A 534 -14.46 7.82 -30.76
C VAL A 534 -13.17 8.58 -30.51
N GLN A 535 -12.29 8.62 -31.48
CA GLN A 535 -11.21 9.58 -31.51
C GLN A 535 -11.78 10.90 -32.04
N VAL A 536 -11.72 11.95 -31.20
CA VAL A 536 -12.08 13.29 -31.65
C VAL A 536 -10.80 13.98 -32.09
N GLU A 537 -10.68 14.20 -33.39
CA GLU A 537 -9.77 15.19 -33.92
C GLU A 537 -10.24 16.59 -33.46
N GLU A 538 -9.31 17.54 -33.22
CA GLU A 538 -9.57 18.85 -32.62
C GLU A 538 -10.73 19.66 -33.21
N ASN A 539 -11.18 19.33 -34.44
CA ASN A 539 -12.20 20.05 -35.16
C ASN A 539 -13.42 19.19 -35.56
N ARG A 540 -13.64 18.06 -34.89
CA ARG A 540 -14.77 17.20 -35.28
C ARG A 540 -16.09 17.78 -34.81
N ASP A 541 -17.02 17.88 -35.73
CA ASP A 541 -18.39 18.26 -35.47
C ASP A 541 -19.09 17.23 -34.58
N LEU A 542 -19.67 17.68 -33.44
CA LEU A 542 -20.52 16.84 -32.62
C LEU A 542 -21.84 16.57 -33.40
N THR A 543 -22.08 15.31 -33.71
CA THR A 543 -23.29 14.92 -34.50
C THR A 543 -24.22 14.03 -33.68
N ASP A 544 -23.71 13.40 -32.63
CA ASP A 544 -24.43 12.41 -31.84
C ASP A 544 -25.07 13.03 -30.57
N ASP A 545 -25.96 12.27 -29.95
CA ASP A 545 -26.81 12.79 -28.86
C ASP A 545 -26.09 12.90 -27.54
N CYS A 546 -25.07 12.07 -27.29
CA CYS A 546 -24.37 12.03 -25.99
C CYS A 546 -22.89 11.68 -26.14
N TYR A 547 -22.07 12.47 -25.47
CA TYR A 547 -20.62 12.30 -25.41
C TYR A 547 -20.11 12.37 -23.98
N ILE A 548 -19.18 11.51 -23.61
CA ILE A 548 -18.37 11.64 -22.39
C ILE A 548 -16.93 11.92 -22.82
N PHE A 549 -16.45 13.11 -22.49
CA PHE A 549 -15.07 13.53 -22.72
C PHE A 549 -14.23 13.27 -21.48
N PHE A 550 -13.02 12.78 -21.72
CA PHE A 550 -11.97 12.71 -20.72
C PHE A 550 -10.96 13.81 -20.99
N GLY A 551 -10.80 14.72 -20.05
CA GLY A 551 -9.98 15.92 -20.22
C GLY A 551 -10.76 17.12 -20.75
N THR A 552 -10.08 17.97 -21.53
CA THR A 552 -10.64 19.25 -22.01
C THR A 552 -11.61 19.03 -23.16
N VAL A 553 -12.79 19.61 -23.04
CA VAL A 553 -13.76 19.65 -24.15
C VAL A 553 -13.29 20.66 -25.18
N PRO A 554 -13.39 20.34 -26.50
CA PRO A 554 -13.21 21.34 -27.54
C PRO A 554 -14.14 22.54 -27.31
N GLN A 555 -13.67 23.75 -27.60
CA GLN A 555 -14.54 24.93 -27.51
C GLN A 555 -15.72 24.77 -28.48
N LEU A 556 -16.90 24.59 -27.91
CA LEU A 556 -18.13 24.57 -28.69
C LEU A 556 -18.40 25.99 -29.18
N ASP A 557 -18.72 26.10 -30.48
CA ASP A 557 -19.19 27.36 -31.05
C ASP A 557 -20.56 27.78 -30.45
N LYS A 558 -20.96 29.01 -30.68
CA LYS A 558 -22.19 29.58 -30.09
C LYS A 558 -23.45 28.77 -30.51
N THR A 559 -23.49 28.22 -31.72
CA THR A 559 -24.61 27.45 -32.22
C THR A 559 -24.73 26.12 -31.46
N ARG A 560 -23.60 25.42 -31.26
CA ARG A 560 -23.56 24.17 -30.53
C ARG A 560 -23.75 24.30 -29.05
N GLN A 561 -23.37 25.43 -28.45
CA GLN A 561 -23.71 25.74 -27.07
C GLN A 561 -25.22 25.89 -26.84
N GLN A 562 -25.96 26.24 -27.89
CA GLN A 562 -27.44 26.26 -27.84
C GLN A 562 -28.04 24.86 -27.95
N GLU A 563 -27.46 23.98 -28.75
CA GLU A 563 -27.94 22.64 -29.01
C GLU A 563 -27.58 21.62 -27.92
N TYR A 564 -26.43 21.80 -27.27
CA TYR A 564 -25.88 20.85 -26.29
C TYR A 564 -25.84 21.39 -24.89
N ALA A 565 -26.19 20.54 -23.92
CA ALA A 565 -25.96 20.77 -22.51
C ALA A 565 -24.60 20.20 -22.12
N VAL A 566 -23.76 21.02 -21.48
CA VAL A 566 -22.42 20.63 -21.01
C VAL A 566 -22.40 20.57 -19.50
N LYS A 567 -22.02 19.45 -18.94
CA LYS A 567 -21.88 19.27 -17.49
C LYS A 567 -20.49 18.73 -17.18
N ASN A 568 -19.70 19.54 -16.49
CA ASN A 568 -18.38 19.17 -16.01
C ASN A 568 -18.47 18.42 -14.69
N TYR A 569 -17.70 17.37 -14.58
CA TYR A 569 -17.45 16.64 -13.37
C TYR A 569 -15.97 16.77 -13.05
N ASN A 570 -15.67 17.11 -11.84
CA ASN A 570 -14.31 17.06 -11.33
C ASN A 570 -13.29 17.95 -12.02
N ASP A 571 -13.42 19.26 -11.90
CA ASP A 571 -12.44 20.23 -12.42
C ASP A 571 -11.99 19.90 -13.87
N PHE A 572 -12.97 19.53 -14.73
CA PHE A 572 -12.77 19.20 -16.15
C PHE A 572 -12.07 17.87 -16.46
N CYS A 573 -11.90 16.98 -15.49
CA CYS A 573 -11.36 15.65 -15.78
C CYS A 573 -12.34 14.77 -16.57
N VAL A 574 -13.65 14.97 -16.36
CA VAL A 574 -14.71 14.28 -17.11
C VAL A 574 -15.81 15.28 -17.44
N THR A 575 -16.22 15.34 -18.69
CA THR A 575 -17.29 16.23 -19.14
C THR A 575 -18.34 15.45 -19.93
N LEU A 576 -19.58 15.55 -19.50
CA LEU A 576 -20.74 15.05 -20.25
C LEU A 576 -21.26 16.17 -21.16
N VAL A 577 -21.37 15.88 -22.44
CA VAL A 577 -21.99 16.74 -23.47
C VAL A 577 -23.15 15.97 -24.06
N ARG A 578 -24.36 16.47 -23.92
CA ARG A 578 -25.56 15.85 -24.44
C ARG A 578 -26.43 16.85 -25.17
N LYS A 579 -27.16 16.39 -26.21
CA LYS A 579 -28.18 17.19 -26.90
C LYS A 579 -29.28 17.57 -25.93
N LYS A 580 -29.79 18.80 -26.01
CA LYS A 580 -30.84 19.32 -25.13
C LYS A 580 -32.19 18.73 -25.41
#